data_fe9100ab15b10b03824c333b6437eb5f
#
_entry.id   fe9100ab15b10b03824c333b6437eb5f
#
_cell.length_a   1.000
_cell.length_b   1.000
_cell.length_c   1.000
_cell.angle_alpha   90.00
_cell.angle_beta   90.00
_cell.angle_gamma   90.00
#
_symmetry.space_group_name_H-M   'P 1'
#
loop_
_entity.id
_entity.type
_entity.pdbx_description
1 polymer ?
#
loop_
_entity_poly.entity_id
_entity_poly.type
_entity_poly.pdbx_seq_one_letter_code
_entity_poly.pdbx_strand_id
1 'polypeptide(L)'
;MRCKARTVKIATFNINNINKRLENLLAWLDQVAPDVVCLQELKAAQETFPVDSLRALGYEAVWRGERSWNGVAILARDHAPVLVRSSLPGNPEDSQARYIEAAVNGVLIASIYLPNGNPQPGPKFQYKLAWFERLIAHAAGLLAAGVPVVLAGDYNVVPAPQDVYPTRSLDDNALIQPESREAFARMLAQGWTDALRRLYPNGPLWTFWDYKRERWPADKGMRLDHFLLSPVVAERLVDGGVDRRVRGEENASDHAPAWIVLDV
;
A
#
# COMPACT_ATOMS: atom_id res chain seq x y z
N MET A 1 14.41 26.76 -23.40
CA MET A 1 13.92 25.39 -23.23
C MET A 1 13.69 25.16 -21.74
N ARG A 2 12.43 25.06 -21.27
CA ARG A 2 12.18 24.58 -19.90
C ARG A 2 12.52 23.11 -19.87
N CYS A 3 13.53 22.67 -19.08
CA CYS A 3 13.69 21.26 -18.74
C CYS A 3 12.32 20.79 -18.29
N LYS A 4 11.78 19.72 -18.92
CA LYS A 4 10.62 19.04 -18.33
C LYS A 4 11.06 18.55 -16.96
N ALA A 5 10.40 19.02 -15.90
CA ALA A 5 10.61 18.51 -14.57
C ALA A 5 10.46 16.98 -14.67
N ARG A 6 11.43 16.25 -14.15
CA ARG A 6 11.39 14.78 -14.11
C ARG A 6 10.43 14.42 -12.99
N THR A 7 9.42 13.63 -13.29
CA THR A 7 8.47 13.14 -12.28
C THR A 7 8.69 11.66 -12.04
N VAL A 8 8.37 11.23 -10.82
CA VAL A 8 8.37 9.81 -10.41
C VAL A 8 6.97 9.41 -9.99
N LYS A 9 6.41 8.38 -10.62
CA LYS A 9 5.13 7.79 -10.27
C LYS A 9 5.34 6.58 -9.37
N ILE A 10 4.79 6.63 -8.16
CA ILE A 10 4.82 5.54 -7.17
C ILE A 10 3.41 5.03 -6.99
N ALA A 11 3.24 3.72 -7.09
CA ALA A 11 1.94 3.07 -6.91
C ALA A 11 1.95 2.06 -5.76
N THR A 12 0.78 1.77 -5.22
CA THR A 12 0.54 0.64 -4.32
C THR A 12 -0.65 -0.17 -4.82
N PHE A 13 -0.55 -1.49 -4.76
CA PHE A 13 -1.58 -2.40 -5.23
C PHE A 13 -1.60 -3.71 -4.41
N ASN A 14 -2.63 -3.89 -3.59
CA ASN A 14 -2.92 -5.21 -3.04
C ASN A 14 -3.42 -6.10 -4.19
N ILE A 15 -2.55 -6.99 -4.68
CA ILE A 15 -2.79 -7.82 -5.88
C ILE A 15 -3.67 -9.04 -5.58
N ASN A 16 -3.83 -9.40 -4.31
CA ASN A 16 -4.63 -10.53 -3.87
C ASN A 16 -4.35 -11.83 -4.65
N ASN A 17 -3.12 -12.32 -4.59
CA ASN A 17 -2.53 -13.45 -5.30
C ASN A 17 -1.94 -13.08 -6.68
N ILE A 18 -0.62 -12.85 -6.68
CA ILE A 18 0.11 -12.36 -7.85
C ILE A 18 0.07 -13.32 -9.03
N ASN A 19 0.18 -14.64 -8.78
CA ASN A 19 0.20 -15.61 -9.87
C ASN A 19 -1.18 -15.75 -10.54
N LYS A 20 -2.26 -15.63 -9.76
CA LYS A 20 -3.62 -15.66 -10.31
C LYS A 20 -3.94 -14.41 -11.16
N ARG A 21 -3.32 -13.29 -10.83
CA ARG A 21 -3.59 -11.97 -11.45
C ARG A 21 -2.40 -11.42 -12.21
N LEU A 22 -1.49 -12.31 -12.61
CA LEU A 22 -0.27 -11.91 -13.31
C LEU A 22 -0.58 -11.16 -14.60
N GLU A 23 -1.48 -11.66 -15.40
CA GLU A 23 -1.88 -11.03 -16.66
C GLU A 23 -2.45 -9.61 -16.45
N ASN A 24 -3.35 -9.44 -15.47
CA ASN A 24 -3.87 -8.12 -15.11
C ASN A 24 -2.75 -7.17 -14.65
N LEU A 25 -1.81 -7.67 -13.81
CA LEU A 25 -0.69 -6.88 -13.33
C LEU A 25 0.21 -6.45 -14.50
N LEU A 26 0.60 -7.37 -15.38
CA LEU A 26 1.47 -7.09 -16.51
C LEU A 26 0.82 -6.10 -17.47
N ALA A 27 -0.47 -6.27 -17.79
CA ALA A 27 -1.21 -5.34 -18.65
C ALA A 27 -1.28 -3.92 -18.05
N TRP A 28 -1.51 -3.82 -16.74
CA TRP A 28 -1.53 -2.53 -16.06
C TRP A 28 -0.13 -1.89 -16.00
N LEU A 29 0.91 -2.67 -15.72
CA LEU A 29 2.31 -2.19 -15.71
C LEU A 29 2.74 -1.66 -17.08
N ASP A 30 2.40 -2.36 -18.16
CA ASP A 30 2.70 -1.94 -19.53
C ASP A 30 1.99 -0.63 -19.89
N GLN A 31 0.70 -0.51 -19.52
CA GLN A 31 -0.11 0.65 -19.88
C GLN A 31 0.21 1.90 -19.06
N VAL A 32 0.40 1.77 -17.74
CA VAL A 32 0.55 2.90 -16.80
C VAL A 32 2.01 3.24 -16.58
N ALA A 33 2.89 2.25 -16.71
CA ALA A 33 4.33 2.34 -16.58
C ALA A 33 4.80 3.14 -15.33
N PRO A 34 4.31 2.80 -14.10
CA PRO A 34 4.77 3.46 -12.89
C PRO A 34 6.26 3.19 -12.65
N ASP A 35 6.97 4.14 -12.07
CA ASP A 35 8.40 3.97 -11.79
C ASP A 35 8.65 3.02 -10.62
N VAL A 36 7.74 3.02 -9.61
CA VAL A 36 7.80 2.12 -8.45
C VAL A 36 6.42 1.57 -8.12
N VAL A 37 6.35 0.29 -7.75
CA VAL A 37 5.10 -0.36 -7.31
C VAL A 37 5.33 -1.15 -6.03
N CYS A 38 4.54 -0.84 -5.01
CA CYS A 38 4.42 -1.61 -3.78
C CYS A 38 3.28 -2.62 -3.92
N LEU A 39 3.57 -3.91 -3.81
CA LEU A 39 2.57 -4.97 -3.89
C LEU A 39 2.32 -5.60 -2.52
N GLN A 40 1.06 -5.97 -2.25
CA GLN A 40 0.64 -6.67 -1.05
C GLN A 40 -0.18 -7.92 -1.44
N GLU A 41 -0.33 -8.84 -0.50
CA GLU A 41 -1.01 -10.13 -0.68
C GLU A 41 -0.50 -10.92 -1.88
N LEU A 42 0.81 -11.06 -1.98
CA LEU A 42 1.42 -11.87 -3.06
C LEU A 42 0.86 -13.29 -3.07
N LYS A 43 0.58 -13.88 -1.87
CA LYS A 43 0.06 -15.24 -1.69
C LYS A 43 0.86 -16.27 -2.52
N ALA A 44 2.15 -16.02 -2.64
CA ALA A 44 3.12 -16.81 -3.38
C ALA A 44 4.34 -17.07 -2.49
N ALA A 45 4.85 -18.30 -2.53
CA ALA A 45 6.11 -18.62 -1.88
C ALA A 45 7.26 -17.81 -2.50
N GLN A 46 8.38 -17.70 -1.80
CA GLN A 46 9.54 -16.91 -2.24
C GLN A 46 10.00 -17.29 -3.65
N GLU A 47 10.04 -18.59 -3.93
CA GLU A 47 10.50 -19.19 -5.17
C GLU A 47 9.47 -19.17 -6.31
N THR A 48 8.20 -18.87 -6.02
CA THR A 48 7.12 -18.83 -7.02
C THR A 48 6.72 -17.40 -7.42
N PHE A 49 7.47 -16.41 -6.97
CA PHE A 49 7.28 -15.04 -7.39
C PHE A 49 7.66 -14.88 -8.87
N PRO A 50 6.81 -14.25 -9.72
CA PRO A 50 6.99 -14.24 -11.18
C PRO A 50 7.99 -13.19 -11.65
N VAL A 51 9.21 -13.20 -11.09
CA VAL A 51 10.23 -12.16 -11.34
C VAL A 51 10.61 -12.04 -12.81
N ASP A 52 10.69 -13.13 -13.55
CA ASP A 52 11.10 -13.10 -14.95
C ASP A 52 10.06 -12.41 -15.85
N SER A 53 8.78 -12.61 -15.57
CA SER A 53 7.71 -11.89 -16.29
C SER A 53 7.75 -10.38 -16.04
N LEU A 54 8.09 -9.97 -14.81
CA LEU A 54 8.25 -8.56 -14.46
C LEU A 54 9.50 -7.94 -15.11
N ARG A 55 10.62 -8.68 -15.14
CA ARG A 55 11.84 -8.27 -15.83
C ARG A 55 11.64 -8.07 -17.32
N ALA A 56 10.82 -8.89 -17.95
CA ALA A 56 10.49 -8.74 -19.38
C ALA A 56 9.81 -7.39 -19.68
N LEU A 57 9.18 -6.75 -18.69
CA LEU A 57 8.61 -5.38 -18.76
C LEU A 57 9.54 -4.30 -18.19
N GLY A 58 10.79 -4.62 -17.88
CA GLY A 58 11.78 -3.67 -17.37
C GLY A 58 11.69 -3.40 -15.86
N TYR A 59 11.00 -4.26 -15.09
CA TYR A 59 10.91 -4.11 -13.63
C TYR A 59 11.83 -5.08 -12.91
N GLU A 60 12.72 -4.55 -12.09
CA GLU A 60 13.43 -5.32 -11.08
C GLU A 60 12.63 -5.31 -9.76
N ALA A 61 12.83 -6.31 -8.90
CA ALA A 61 12.05 -6.49 -7.70
C ALA A 61 12.85 -6.93 -6.50
N VAL A 62 12.42 -6.49 -5.31
CA VAL A 62 12.68 -7.12 -4.03
C VAL A 62 11.36 -7.57 -3.44
N TRP A 63 11.34 -8.78 -2.87
CA TRP A 63 10.11 -9.33 -2.31
C TRP A 63 10.37 -10.22 -1.11
N ARG A 64 9.33 -10.39 -0.29
CA ARG A 64 9.23 -11.39 0.74
C ARG A 64 7.96 -12.20 0.50
N GLY A 65 8.13 -13.43 0.02
CA GLY A 65 7.04 -14.34 -0.28
C GLY A 65 6.52 -15.04 0.96
N GLU A 66 5.23 -15.36 0.95
CA GLU A 66 4.58 -16.23 1.93
C GLU A 66 3.39 -16.93 1.26
N ARG A 67 3.27 -18.23 1.48
CA ARG A 67 2.14 -19.01 0.92
C ARG A 67 0.82 -18.60 1.57
N SER A 68 -0.22 -18.58 0.80
CA SER A 68 -1.64 -18.46 1.19
C SER A 68 -2.15 -17.07 1.55
N TRP A 69 -1.53 -16.28 2.43
CA TRP A 69 -2.20 -15.09 3.00
C TRP A 69 -1.46 -13.76 2.81
N ASN A 70 -0.14 -13.78 2.90
CA ASN A 70 0.65 -12.56 2.97
C ASN A 70 1.57 -12.42 1.75
N GLY A 71 2.68 -11.74 1.91
CA GLY A 71 3.67 -11.48 0.91
C GLY A 71 3.63 -10.03 0.42
N VAL A 72 4.80 -9.40 0.38
CA VAL A 72 4.98 -8.01 -0.04
C VAL A 72 6.14 -7.90 -1.02
N ALA A 73 6.05 -6.95 -1.95
CA ALA A 73 7.12 -6.66 -2.89
C ALA A 73 7.25 -5.16 -3.16
N ILE A 74 8.42 -4.76 -3.63
CA ILE A 74 8.67 -3.46 -4.24
C ILE A 74 9.27 -3.73 -5.62
N LEU A 75 8.60 -3.26 -6.66
CA LEU A 75 9.07 -3.25 -8.04
C LEU A 75 9.63 -1.87 -8.35
N ALA A 76 10.71 -1.80 -9.12
CA ALA A 76 11.20 -0.54 -9.66
C ALA A 76 11.57 -0.72 -11.13
N ARG A 77 11.18 0.26 -11.95
CA ARG A 77 11.46 0.27 -13.39
C ARG A 77 12.83 0.89 -13.64
N ASP A 78 13.55 0.32 -14.57
CA ASP A 78 14.87 0.79 -15.06
C ASP A 78 16.03 0.68 -14.05
N HIS A 79 15.74 0.53 -12.74
CA HIS A 79 16.76 0.42 -11.69
C HIS A 79 16.35 -0.62 -10.65
N ALA A 80 17.28 -1.46 -10.24
CA ALA A 80 17.02 -2.44 -9.19
C ALA A 80 16.79 -1.74 -7.82
N PRO A 81 15.70 -2.04 -7.11
CA PRO A 81 15.53 -1.58 -5.75
C PRO A 81 16.57 -2.23 -4.83
N VAL A 82 17.18 -1.43 -3.94
CA VAL A 82 18.16 -1.94 -2.98
C VAL A 82 17.44 -2.29 -1.68
N LEU A 83 17.38 -3.58 -1.37
CA LEU A 83 16.72 -4.07 -0.15
C LEU A 83 17.40 -3.48 1.10
N VAL A 84 16.63 -2.81 1.95
CA VAL A 84 17.08 -2.25 3.23
C VAL A 84 16.60 -3.13 4.39
N ARG A 85 15.34 -3.60 4.31
CA ARG A 85 14.73 -4.39 5.39
C ARG A 85 13.61 -5.29 4.84
N SER A 86 13.49 -6.50 5.36
CA SER A 86 12.47 -7.47 4.93
C SER A 86 11.40 -7.77 6.00
N SER A 87 11.42 -7.08 7.15
CA SER A 87 10.42 -7.24 8.23
C SER A 87 10.28 -5.98 9.05
N LEU A 88 9.11 -5.78 9.65
CA LEU A 88 8.89 -4.67 10.59
C LEU A 88 9.65 -4.93 11.89
N PRO A 89 10.46 -3.96 12.39
CA PRO A 89 11.17 -4.10 13.66
C PRO A 89 10.24 -4.25 14.88
N GLY A 90 10.84 -4.63 16.01
CA GLY A 90 10.18 -4.65 17.33
C GLY A 90 9.55 -6.00 17.72
N ASN A 91 9.52 -7.00 16.84
CA ASN A 91 9.17 -8.36 17.20
C ASN A 91 9.88 -9.36 16.26
N PRO A 92 11.00 -9.96 16.67
CA PRO A 92 11.74 -10.93 15.84
C PRO A 92 10.98 -12.25 15.60
N GLU A 93 10.01 -12.58 16.46
CA GLU A 93 9.18 -13.79 16.33
C GLU A 93 8.06 -13.64 15.28
N ASP A 94 7.81 -12.41 14.79
CA ASP A 94 6.81 -12.17 13.77
C ASP A 94 7.32 -12.59 12.39
N SER A 95 6.97 -13.79 11.99
CA SER A 95 7.40 -14.40 10.72
C SER A 95 6.57 -13.96 9.50
N GLN A 96 5.44 -13.26 9.70
CA GLN A 96 4.54 -12.89 8.60
C GLN A 96 5.19 -11.91 7.62
N ALA A 97 5.04 -12.17 6.32
CA ALA A 97 5.57 -11.33 5.25
C ALA A 97 4.64 -10.14 4.96
N ARG A 98 4.68 -9.12 5.83
CA ARG A 98 3.79 -7.94 5.78
C ARG A 98 4.50 -6.62 5.58
N TYR A 99 5.83 -6.63 5.54
CA TYR A 99 6.64 -5.42 5.50
C TYR A 99 7.95 -5.65 4.75
N ILE A 100 8.30 -4.71 3.86
CA ILE A 100 9.59 -4.67 3.18
C ILE A 100 9.97 -3.21 2.88
N GLU A 101 11.24 -2.86 3.05
CA GLU A 101 11.81 -1.55 2.69
C GLU A 101 12.89 -1.70 1.62
N ALA A 102 12.89 -0.81 0.64
CA ALA A 102 13.94 -0.69 -0.33
C ALA A 102 14.27 0.78 -0.63
N ALA A 103 15.52 1.05 -0.94
CA ALA A 103 15.94 2.33 -1.48
C ALA A 103 15.80 2.32 -3.01
N VAL A 104 15.10 3.31 -3.55
CA VAL A 104 14.92 3.54 -4.99
C VAL A 104 15.19 5.01 -5.28
N ASN A 105 16.20 5.30 -6.10
CA ASN A 105 16.55 6.67 -6.53
C ASN A 105 16.64 7.69 -5.37
N GLY A 106 17.25 7.29 -4.25
CA GLY A 106 17.46 8.16 -3.08
C GLY A 106 16.25 8.34 -2.17
N VAL A 107 15.15 7.63 -2.44
CA VAL A 107 13.96 7.58 -1.58
C VAL A 107 13.86 6.20 -0.94
N LEU A 108 13.64 6.15 0.37
CA LEU A 108 13.30 4.92 1.06
C LEU A 108 11.81 4.66 0.89
N ILE A 109 11.47 3.49 0.33
CA ILE A 109 10.09 3.10 0.07
C ILE A 109 9.78 1.85 0.88
N ALA A 110 8.66 1.86 1.61
CA ALA A 110 8.16 0.69 2.30
C ALA A 110 6.85 0.20 1.66
N SER A 111 6.77 -1.11 1.41
CA SER A 111 5.51 -1.80 1.08
C SER A 111 4.92 -2.41 2.35
N ILE A 112 3.72 -1.99 2.71
CA ILE A 112 3.04 -2.29 3.96
C ILE A 112 1.78 -3.11 3.67
N TYR A 113 1.63 -4.24 4.37
CA TYR A 113 0.40 -5.01 4.46
C TYR A 113 -0.02 -5.16 5.93
N LEU A 114 -0.69 -4.13 6.47
CA LEU A 114 -1.12 -4.09 7.87
C LEU A 114 -2.17 -5.19 8.13
N PRO A 115 -2.10 -5.92 9.25
CA PRO A 115 -3.08 -6.97 9.54
C PRO A 115 -4.54 -6.48 9.49
N ASN A 116 -5.41 -7.28 8.88
CA ASN A 116 -6.83 -6.95 8.77
C ASN A 116 -7.52 -6.80 10.14
N GLY A 117 -7.28 -7.73 11.06
CA GLY A 117 -7.78 -7.68 12.43
C GLY A 117 -9.15 -8.31 12.66
N ASN A 118 -9.87 -8.71 11.60
CA ASN A 118 -11.15 -9.39 11.77
C ASN A 118 -11.01 -10.91 12.02
N PRO A 119 -11.93 -11.55 12.76
CA PRO A 119 -13.01 -10.93 13.52
C PRO A 119 -12.50 -10.20 14.76
N GLN A 120 -13.26 -9.17 15.18
CA GLN A 120 -13.00 -8.46 16.41
C GLN A 120 -14.28 -8.50 17.30
N PRO A 121 -14.16 -8.43 18.64
CA PRO A 121 -12.90 -8.48 19.40
C PRO A 121 -12.22 -9.84 19.31
N GLY A 122 -10.89 -9.89 19.48
CA GLY A 122 -10.18 -11.15 19.50
C GLY A 122 -8.68 -11.03 19.19
N PRO A 123 -7.96 -12.18 19.15
CA PRO A 123 -6.52 -12.20 19.03
C PRO A 123 -6.02 -11.58 17.71
N LYS A 124 -6.77 -11.66 16.62
CA LYS A 124 -6.42 -11.01 15.35
C LYS A 124 -6.45 -9.49 15.45
N PHE A 125 -7.41 -8.93 16.19
CA PHE A 125 -7.47 -7.50 16.41
C PHE A 125 -6.35 -7.02 17.33
N GLN A 126 -6.05 -7.77 18.40
CA GLN A 126 -4.92 -7.49 19.27
C GLN A 126 -3.59 -7.53 18.50
N TYR A 127 -3.39 -8.52 17.64
CA TYR A 127 -2.22 -8.60 16.76
C TYR A 127 -2.13 -7.39 15.83
N LYS A 128 -3.24 -6.96 15.21
CA LYS A 128 -3.30 -5.76 14.38
C LYS A 128 -2.84 -4.52 15.15
N LEU A 129 -3.36 -4.30 16.36
CA LEU A 129 -3.02 -3.14 17.16
C LEU A 129 -1.55 -3.17 17.60
N ALA A 130 -1.05 -4.32 18.06
CA ALA A 130 0.36 -4.48 18.41
C ALA A 130 1.29 -4.27 17.21
N TRP A 131 0.90 -4.73 16.02
CA TRP A 131 1.63 -4.51 14.78
C TRP A 131 1.65 -3.02 14.42
N PHE A 132 0.53 -2.32 14.61
CA PHE A 132 0.42 -0.89 14.35
C PHE A 132 1.32 -0.07 15.31
N GLU A 133 1.40 -0.44 16.61
CA GLU A 133 2.32 0.20 17.56
C GLU A 133 3.78 0.09 17.09
N ARG A 134 4.19 -1.06 16.58
CA ARG A 134 5.52 -1.26 16.03
C ARG A 134 5.75 -0.38 14.79
N LEU A 135 4.74 -0.26 13.91
CA LEU A 135 4.83 0.61 12.73
C LEU A 135 4.98 2.08 13.15
N ILE A 136 4.20 2.54 14.14
CA ILE A 136 4.27 3.90 14.68
C ILE A 136 5.68 4.19 15.24
N ALA A 137 6.23 3.27 16.03
CA ALA A 137 7.57 3.42 16.61
C ALA A 137 8.66 3.44 15.53
N HIS A 138 8.57 2.56 14.52
CA HIS A 138 9.52 2.52 13.41
C HIS A 138 9.42 3.78 12.52
N ALA A 139 8.22 4.21 12.19
CA ALA A 139 7.96 5.41 11.42
C ALA A 139 8.52 6.69 12.09
N ALA A 140 8.42 6.79 13.44
CA ALA A 140 9.05 7.88 14.18
C ALA A 140 10.59 7.89 14.01
N GLY A 141 11.21 6.71 14.04
CA GLY A 141 12.66 6.56 13.78
C GLY A 141 13.06 6.98 12.37
N LEU A 142 12.24 6.65 11.37
CA LEU A 142 12.47 7.06 9.98
C LEU A 142 12.38 8.59 9.80
N LEU A 143 11.40 9.24 10.44
CA LEU A 143 11.32 10.71 10.45
C LEU A 143 12.51 11.35 11.14
N ALA A 144 12.93 10.80 12.28
CA ALA A 144 14.09 11.30 13.02
C ALA A 144 15.41 11.18 12.24
N ALA A 145 15.52 10.19 11.36
CA ALA A 145 16.67 10.03 10.46
C ALA A 145 16.75 11.11 9.37
N GLY A 146 15.65 11.85 9.11
CA GLY A 146 15.59 12.95 8.15
C GLY A 146 15.73 12.55 6.68
N VAL A 147 15.62 11.25 6.35
CA VAL A 147 15.73 10.76 4.97
C VAL A 147 14.38 10.87 4.24
N PRO A 148 14.38 10.98 2.90
CA PRO A 148 13.14 10.93 2.12
C PRO A 148 12.49 9.56 2.22
N VAL A 149 11.22 9.50 2.70
CA VAL A 149 10.50 8.23 2.90
C VAL A 149 9.09 8.27 2.34
N VAL A 150 8.69 7.17 1.70
CA VAL A 150 7.31 6.86 1.32
C VAL A 150 6.89 5.55 1.99
N LEU A 151 5.88 5.59 2.84
CA LEU A 151 5.24 4.43 3.42
C LEU A 151 3.95 4.16 2.65
N ALA A 152 3.97 3.18 1.74
CA ALA A 152 2.85 2.86 0.85
C ALA A 152 2.31 1.47 1.13
N GLY A 153 1.01 1.25 0.97
CA GLY A 153 0.45 -0.09 1.10
C GLY A 153 -1.01 -0.13 1.53
N ASP A 154 -1.46 -1.37 1.77
CA ASP A 154 -2.74 -1.66 2.38
C ASP A 154 -2.62 -1.60 3.91
N TYR A 155 -3.15 -0.53 4.47
CA TYR A 155 -3.15 -0.31 5.93
C TYR A 155 -4.33 -0.99 6.64
N ASN A 156 -5.26 -1.57 5.88
CA ASN A 156 -6.46 -2.17 6.46
C ASN A 156 -7.13 -1.25 7.49
N VAL A 157 -7.17 0.05 7.24
CA VAL A 157 -7.82 1.06 8.07
C VAL A 157 -8.60 2.04 7.21
N VAL A 158 -9.78 2.41 7.69
CA VAL A 158 -10.64 3.47 7.16
C VAL A 158 -10.47 4.69 8.08
N PRO A 159 -9.63 5.68 7.75
CA PRO A 159 -9.28 6.76 8.68
C PRO A 159 -10.46 7.65 9.10
N ALA A 160 -11.35 7.95 8.16
CA ALA A 160 -12.45 8.88 8.38
C ALA A 160 -13.79 8.34 7.82
N PRO A 161 -14.94 8.87 8.27
CA PRO A 161 -16.24 8.46 7.75
C PRO A 161 -16.38 8.58 6.22
N GLN A 162 -15.74 9.56 5.61
CA GLN A 162 -15.72 9.74 4.16
C GLN A 162 -14.87 8.69 3.41
N ASP A 163 -14.14 7.82 4.11
CA ASP A 163 -13.29 6.77 3.55
C ASP A 163 -14.01 5.42 3.44
N VAL A 164 -15.31 5.40 3.72
CA VAL A 164 -16.17 4.22 3.58
C VAL A 164 -17.53 4.63 3.02
N TYR A 165 -18.12 3.78 2.18
CA TYR A 165 -19.50 3.98 1.73
C TYR A 165 -20.47 4.04 2.94
N PRO A 166 -21.54 4.87 2.88
CA PRO A 166 -22.48 5.01 4.00
C PRO A 166 -23.15 3.67 4.35
N THR A 167 -22.86 3.16 5.55
CA THR A 167 -23.41 1.88 6.03
C THR A 167 -23.20 1.73 7.53
N ARG A 168 -24.14 1.00 8.19
CA ARG A 168 -23.99 0.51 9.57
C ARG A 168 -23.53 -0.95 9.63
N SER A 169 -23.51 -1.66 8.50
CA SER A 169 -23.16 -3.09 8.47
C SER A 169 -21.68 -3.39 8.75
N LEU A 170 -20.89 -2.37 9.02
CA LEU A 170 -19.45 -2.47 9.31
C LEU A 170 -19.09 -2.04 10.74
N ASP A 171 -20.10 -1.72 11.60
CA ASP A 171 -19.83 -1.18 12.94
C ASP A 171 -18.91 -2.08 13.79
N ASP A 172 -18.99 -3.41 13.59
CA ASP A 172 -18.10 -4.39 14.24
C ASP A 172 -16.85 -4.74 13.44
N ASN A 173 -16.51 -3.97 12.38
CA ASN A 173 -15.37 -4.28 11.52
C ASN A 173 -14.09 -3.64 12.06
N ALA A 174 -13.01 -4.43 12.18
CA ALA A 174 -11.70 -3.99 12.66
C ALA A 174 -11.10 -2.80 11.88
N LEU A 175 -11.49 -2.62 10.61
CA LEU A 175 -10.98 -1.56 9.75
C LEU A 175 -11.46 -0.17 10.16
N ILE A 176 -12.61 -0.09 10.84
CA ILE A 176 -13.26 1.18 11.23
C ILE A 176 -13.28 1.42 12.75
N GLN A 177 -12.76 0.46 13.52
CA GLN A 177 -12.75 0.62 14.99
C GLN A 177 -11.99 1.87 15.42
N PRO A 178 -12.43 2.53 16.51
CA PRO A 178 -11.77 3.72 17.04
C PRO A 178 -10.25 3.52 17.23
N GLU A 179 -9.84 2.37 17.77
CA GLU A 179 -8.43 2.05 18.04
C GLU A 179 -7.59 2.01 16.75
N SER A 180 -8.15 1.43 15.66
CA SER A 180 -7.48 1.41 14.35
C SER A 180 -7.33 2.81 13.77
N ARG A 181 -8.37 3.64 13.88
CA ARG A 181 -8.36 5.04 13.44
C ARG A 181 -7.42 5.91 14.25
N GLU A 182 -7.42 5.73 15.57
CA GLU A 182 -6.52 6.45 16.47
C GLU A 182 -5.05 6.11 16.19
N ALA A 183 -4.72 4.84 15.97
CA ALA A 183 -3.38 4.43 15.60
C ALA A 183 -2.91 5.11 14.30
N PHE A 184 -3.77 5.16 13.28
CA PHE A 184 -3.46 5.88 12.03
C PHE A 184 -3.32 7.39 12.25
N ALA A 185 -4.19 8.00 13.05
CA ALA A 185 -4.11 9.43 13.38
C ALA A 185 -2.82 9.78 14.13
N ARG A 186 -2.33 8.89 15.02
CA ARG A 186 -1.04 9.07 15.71
C ARG A 186 0.15 9.04 14.75
N MET A 187 0.10 8.23 13.68
CA MET A 187 1.12 8.33 12.62
C MET A 187 1.11 9.70 11.97
N LEU A 188 -0.06 10.20 11.57
CA LEU A 188 -0.16 11.54 10.97
C LEU A 188 0.33 12.63 11.95
N ALA A 189 0.04 12.49 13.24
CA ALA A 189 0.50 13.44 14.28
C ALA A 189 2.03 13.48 14.46
N GLN A 190 2.77 12.47 14.00
CA GLN A 190 4.23 12.49 13.95
C GLN A 190 4.78 13.44 12.86
N GLY A 191 3.95 13.86 11.89
CA GLY A 191 4.36 14.69 10.77
C GLY A 191 4.29 14.00 9.41
N TRP A 192 3.76 12.76 9.33
CA TRP A 192 3.48 12.10 8.06
C TRP A 192 2.31 12.76 7.34
N THR A 193 2.42 12.91 6.01
CA THR A 193 1.36 13.44 5.16
C THR A 193 0.64 12.32 4.44
N ASP A 194 -0.69 12.18 4.63
CA ASP A 194 -1.54 11.35 3.78
C ASP A 194 -1.66 12.02 2.40
N ALA A 195 -0.95 11.47 1.42
CA ALA A 195 -0.79 12.07 0.11
C ALA A 195 -2.11 12.27 -0.63
N LEU A 196 -2.96 11.25 -0.66
CA LEU A 196 -4.22 11.32 -1.39
C LEU A 196 -5.21 12.28 -0.70
N ARG A 197 -5.23 12.35 0.63
CA ARG A 197 -6.08 13.32 1.35
C ARG A 197 -5.56 14.74 1.27
N ARG A 198 -4.25 14.94 1.12
CA ARG A 198 -3.67 16.25 0.81
C ARG A 198 -4.12 16.76 -0.56
N LEU A 199 -4.15 15.89 -1.58
CA LEU A 199 -4.62 16.24 -2.93
C LEU A 199 -6.14 16.37 -3.03
N TYR A 200 -6.85 15.49 -2.34
CA TYR A 200 -8.32 15.37 -2.38
C TYR A 200 -8.89 15.41 -0.96
N PRO A 201 -9.00 16.58 -0.33
CA PRO A 201 -9.44 16.70 1.07
C PRO A 201 -10.83 16.13 1.33
N ASN A 202 -11.70 16.16 0.32
CA ASN A 202 -13.10 15.80 0.44
C ASN A 202 -13.48 14.71 -0.58
N GLY A 203 -14.59 14.01 -0.27
CA GLY A 203 -15.18 13.01 -1.14
C GLY A 203 -14.57 11.61 -1.06
N PRO A 204 -15.20 10.65 -1.73
CA PRO A 204 -14.76 9.28 -1.75
C PRO A 204 -13.50 9.08 -2.61
N LEU A 205 -12.59 8.26 -2.11
CA LEU A 205 -11.36 7.82 -2.81
C LEU A 205 -11.22 6.30 -2.61
N TRP A 206 -12.23 5.55 -3.04
CA TRP A 206 -12.23 4.12 -2.83
C TRP A 206 -11.04 3.44 -3.52
N THR A 207 -10.36 2.55 -2.79
CA THR A 207 -9.30 1.69 -3.31
C THR A 207 -9.66 0.21 -3.24
N PHE A 208 -10.71 -0.13 -2.48
CA PHE A 208 -11.18 -1.49 -2.22
C PHE A 208 -12.69 -1.62 -2.40
N TRP A 209 -13.14 -2.74 -3.00
CA TRP A 209 -14.55 -3.16 -3.10
C TRP A 209 -14.65 -4.68 -2.91
N ASP A 210 -15.23 -5.12 -1.79
CA ASP A 210 -15.45 -6.55 -1.51
C ASP A 210 -16.13 -7.26 -2.69
N TYR A 211 -15.73 -8.49 -2.98
CA TYR A 211 -16.37 -9.33 -4.02
C TYR A 211 -17.81 -9.66 -3.70
N LYS A 212 -18.19 -9.64 -2.41
CA LYS A 212 -19.51 -10.01 -1.95
C LYS A 212 -20.51 -8.87 -2.10
N ARG A 213 -21.80 -9.23 -2.18
CA ARG A 213 -22.95 -8.31 -2.13
C ARG A 213 -22.88 -7.20 -3.21
N GLU A 214 -22.35 -7.52 -4.37
CA GLU A 214 -22.27 -6.59 -5.50
C GLU A 214 -21.67 -5.21 -5.15
N ARG A 215 -20.63 -5.21 -4.30
CA ARG A 215 -20.03 -3.96 -3.82
C ARG A 215 -19.46 -3.12 -4.95
N TRP A 216 -18.82 -3.76 -5.93
CA TRP A 216 -18.24 -3.07 -7.07
C TRP A 216 -19.31 -2.43 -7.96
N PRO A 217 -20.35 -3.13 -8.49
CA PRO A 217 -21.37 -2.51 -9.32
C PRO A 217 -22.14 -1.40 -8.57
N ALA A 218 -22.34 -1.53 -7.26
CA ALA A 218 -23.03 -0.56 -6.43
C ALA A 218 -22.13 0.60 -5.95
N ASP A 219 -20.86 0.64 -6.34
CA ASP A 219 -19.82 1.58 -5.88
C ASP A 219 -19.74 1.72 -4.35
N LYS A 220 -19.84 0.61 -3.63
CA LYS A 220 -19.76 0.54 -2.17
C LYS A 220 -18.35 0.17 -1.74
N GLY A 221 -17.44 1.13 -1.81
CA GLY A 221 -16.01 0.95 -1.57
C GLY A 221 -15.51 1.51 -0.24
N MET A 222 -14.23 1.26 0.01
CA MET A 222 -13.46 1.79 1.12
C MET A 222 -12.08 2.25 0.63
N ARG A 223 -11.49 3.21 1.31
CA ARG A 223 -10.08 3.58 1.12
C ARG A 223 -9.24 2.87 2.16
N LEU A 224 -8.50 1.85 1.73
CA LEU A 224 -7.63 1.03 2.57
C LEU A 224 -6.15 1.18 2.24
N ASP A 225 -5.86 1.61 1.00
CA ASP A 225 -4.50 1.80 0.51
C ASP A 225 -4.10 3.27 0.67
N HIS A 226 -2.95 3.49 1.29
CA HIS A 226 -2.50 4.83 1.67
C HIS A 226 -1.04 5.06 1.29
N PHE A 227 -0.68 6.33 1.12
CA PHE A 227 0.69 6.81 1.01
C PHE A 227 0.94 7.82 2.13
N LEU A 228 1.83 7.48 3.05
CA LEU A 228 2.30 8.42 4.06
C LEU A 228 3.69 8.91 3.65
N LEU A 229 3.82 10.21 3.48
CA LEU A 229 5.03 10.88 2.99
C LEU A 229 5.74 11.58 4.13
N SER A 230 7.07 11.43 4.20
CA SER A 230 7.89 12.29 5.05
C SER A 230 7.81 13.75 4.55
N PRO A 231 8.07 14.77 5.40
CA PRO A 231 7.90 16.18 5.04
C PRO A 231 8.61 16.56 3.73
N VAL A 232 9.85 16.16 3.56
CA VAL A 232 10.65 16.46 2.36
C VAL A 232 10.09 15.84 1.08
N VAL A 233 9.42 14.68 1.17
CA VAL A 233 8.73 14.04 0.03
C VAL A 233 7.38 14.69 -0.22
N ALA A 234 6.67 15.05 0.86
CA ALA A 234 5.35 15.69 0.76
C ALA A 234 5.38 17.03 0.00
N GLU A 235 6.49 17.77 0.07
CA GLU A 235 6.70 19.02 -0.69
C GLU A 235 6.78 18.79 -2.20
N ARG A 236 7.13 17.57 -2.63
CA ARG A 236 7.27 17.17 -4.04
C ARG A 236 6.00 16.56 -4.63
N LEU A 237 4.95 16.42 -3.83
CA LEU A 237 3.69 15.80 -4.26
C LEU A 237 2.95 16.72 -5.23
N VAL A 238 2.73 16.26 -6.48
CA VAL A 238 2.08 17.06 -7.53
C VAL A 238 0.78 16.46 -8.05
N ASP A 239 0.62 15.12 -7.99
CA ASP A 239 -0.59 14.44 -8.48
C ASP A 239 -0.77 13.09 -7.77
N GLY A 240 -1.98 12.50 -7.91
CA GLY A 240 -2.29 11.18 -7.38
C GLY A 240 -3.70 10.73 -7.74
N GLY A 241 -3.99 9.45 -7.57
CA GLY A 241 -5.30 8.93 -7.91
C GLY A 241 -5.44 7.43 -7.69
N VAL A 242 -6.52 6.88 -8.22
CA VAL A 242 -6.85 5.44 -8.17
C VAL A 242 -7.27 4.96 -9.56
N ASP A 243 -6.64 3.90 -10.04
CA ASP A 243 -6.94 3.29 -11.34
C ASP A 243 -8.14 2.34 -11.21
N ARG A 244 -9.30 2.90 -10.91
CA ARG A 244 -10.55 2.18 -10.62
C ARG A 244 -10.93 1.16 -11.69
N ARG A 245 -10.63 1.43 -12.97
CA ARG A 245 -10.94 0.52 -14.09
C ARG A 245 -10.38 -0.88 -13.88
N VAL A 246 -9.19 -1.00 -13.25
CA VAL A 246 -8.53 -2.29 -12.99
C VAL A 246 -9.40 -3.19 -12.10
N ARG A 247 -10.16 -2.62 -11.16
CA ARG A 247 -11.11 -3.38 -10.32
C ARG A 247 -12.26 -3.99 -11.11
N GLY A 248 -12.62 -3.43 -12.25
CA GLY A 248 -13.70 -3.92 -13.13
C GLY A 248 -13.27 -4.98 -14.14
N GLU A 249 -12.00 -5.31 -14.22
CA GLU A 249 -11.47 -6.32 -15.15
C GLU A 249 -11.83 -7.75 -14.69
N GLU A 250 -11.81 -8.68 -15.64
CA GLU A 250 -11.97 -10.10 -15.32
C GLU A 250 -10.83 -10.58 -14.39
N ASN A 251 -11.14 -11.42 -13.42
CA ASN A 251 -10.21 -11.90 -12.38
C ASN A 251 -9.51 -10.81 -11.56
N ALA A 252 -10.00 -9.58 -11.57
CA ALA A 252 -9.40 -8.46 -10.84
C ALA A 252 -9.24 -8.74 -9.34
N SER A 253 -8.28 -8.03 -8.71
CA SER A 253 -8.21 -7.91 -7.25
C SER A 253 -9.47 -7.19 -6.73
N ASP A 254 -9.80 -7.37 -5.44
CA ASP A 254 -10.79 -6.54 -4.73
C ASP A 254 -10.28 -5.13 -4.44
N HIS A 255 -9.00 -4.88 -4.65
CA HIS A 255 -8.40 -3.54 -4.68
C HIS A 255 -8.18 -3.03 -6.10
N ALA A 256 -8.07 -1.71 -6.24
CA ALA A 256 -7.56 -1.04 -7.42
C ALA A 256 -6.20 -0.39 -7.11
N PRO A 257 -5.27 -0.30 -8.07
CA PRO A 257 -4.01 0.41 -7.86
C PRO A 257 -4.26 1.87 -7.49
N ALA A 258 -3.65 2.33 -6.40
CA ALA A 258 -3.55 3.73 -6.06
C ALA A 258 -2.15 4.23 -6.42
N TRP A 259 -2.02 5.51 -6.76
CA TRP A 259 -0.73 6.08 -7.19
C TRP A 259 -0.59 7.55 -6.81
N ILE A 260 0.66 7.98 -6.71
CA ILE A 260 1.06 9.37 -6.55
C ILE A 260 2.16 9.73 -7.55
N VAL A 261 2.30 11.01 -7.83
CA VAL A 261 3.38 11.58 -8.65
C VAL A 261 4.16 12.59 -7.82
N LEU A 262 5.47 12.43 -7.82
CA LEU A 262 6.41 13.33 -7.15
C LEU A 262 7.24 14.07 -8.20
N ASP A 263 7.49 15.36 -7.98
CA ASP A 263 8.46 16.16 -8.74
C ASP A 263 9.88 15.87 -8.20
N VAL A 264 10.89 15.68 -9.08
CA VAL A 264 12.27 15.27 -8.73
C VAL A 264 13.31 16.16 -9.37
#